data_c82a8236d9212190a788b37eaff4e8a2
#
_entry.id   c82a8236d9212190a788b37eaff4e8a2
#
_cell.length_a   1.000
_cell.length_b   1.000
_cell.length_c   1.000
_cell.angle_alpha   90.00
_cell.angle_beta   90.00
_cell.angle_gamma   90.00
#
_symmetry.space_group_name_H-M   'P 1'
#
loop_
_entity.id
_entity.type
_entity.pdbx_description
1 polymer ?
#
loop_
_entity_poly.entity_id
_entity_poly.type
_entity_poly.pdbx_seq_one_letter_code
_entity_poly.pdbx_strand_id
1 'polypeptide(L)'
;RPRRDRGDRPRREAAPEARVLKLSVTYPLPLNLIREFAESVERCIVIEEGDPCLFESIRAAGIAVEGRPEMYRFGELNVERVRRILAGDTSPEFVPPKGKPPELCKGCPHRTVFQVLHDMDCIVAGDIGCYTLGVLPPFTAMDTCVCMGASITVGLGLRHVLPEAQARRVVSVIGDGTLIHSGITGLVEMVYNPPTTGHVVLILDNGTTAMTGLQEHPGTGRSLDHSQTNQVSFE
;
A
#
# COMPACT_ATOMS: atom_id res chain seq x y z
N ARG A 1 23.12 -18.48 6.02
CA ARG A 1 22.48 -18.47 7.35
C ARG A 1 21.00 -18.24 7.14
N PRO A 2 20.09 -19.05 7.71
CA PRO A 2 18.66 -18.82 7.57
C PRO A 2 18.32 -17.45 8.17
N ARG A 3 17.57 -16.61 7.43
CA ARG A 3 17.07 -15.33 7.93
C ARG A 3 16.18 -15.63 9.14
N ARG A 4 16.59 -15.20 10.33
CA ARG A 4 15.74 -15.25 11.52
C ARG A 4 14.47 -14.43 11.22
N ASP A 5 13.36 -15.10 11.29
CA ASP A 5 12.05 -14.53 11.03
C ASP A 5 11.72 -13.45 12.07
N ARG A 6 11.75 -12.19 11.65
CA ARG A 6 11.52 -11.04 12.53
C ARG A 6 10.08 -10.98 13.07
N GLY A 7 9.12 -11.57 12.34
CA GLY A 7 7.71 -11.52 12.72
C GLY A 7 7.31 -12.43 13.89
N ASP A 8 8.13 -13.41 14.26
CA ASP A 8 7.83 -14.35 15.35
C ASP A 8 8.41 -13.91 16.72
N ARG A 9 9.32 -12.96 16.70
CA ARG A 9 10.04 -12.51 17.90
C ARG A 9 9.12 -11.89 18.97
N PRO A 10 8.22 -10.93 18.63
CA PRO A 10 7.35 -10.32 19.63
C PRO A 10 6.45 -11.34 20.36
N ARG A 11 5.98 -12.36 19.66
CA ARG A 11 5.06 -13.37 20.20
C ARG A 11 5.75 -14.27 21.21
N ARG A 12 6.96 -14.76 20.90
CA ARG A 12 7.77 -15.62 21.79
C ARG A 12 8.23 -14.87 23.03
N GLU A 13 8.58 -13.60 22.90
CA GLU A 13 8.97 -12.77 24.02
C GLU A 13 7.75 -12.37 24.90
N ALA A 14 6.57 -12.26 24.31
CA ALA A 14 5.34 -11.91 25.04
C ALA A 14 4.81 -13.07 25.90
N ALA A 15 4.89 -14.31 25.40
CA ALA A 15 4.39 -15.51 26.07
C ALA A 15 5.27 -16.72 25.75
N PRO A 16 6.40 -16.91 26.46
CA PRO A 16 7.36 -17.97 26.18
C PRO A 16 6.77 -19.38 26.26
N GLU A 17 5.79 -19.57 27.15
CA GLU A 17 5.11 -20.85 27.41
C GLU A 17 3.97 -21.13 26.42
N ALA A 18 3.57 -20.16 25.60
CA ALA A 18 2.47 -20.35 24.68
C ALA A 18 2.91 -21.17 23.46
N ARG A 19 2.05 -22.11 23.07
CA ARG A 19 2.17 -22.79 21.78
C ARG A 19 1.83 -21.79 20.67
N VAL A 20 2.61 -21.78 19.60
CA VAL A 20 2.43 -20.85 18.48
C VAL A 20 2.33 -21.63 17.18
N LEU A 21 1.22 -21.42 16.46
CA LEU A 21 1.07 -21.81 15.06
C LEU A 21 1.32 -20.57 14.19
N LYS A 22 2.43 -20.58 13.44
CA LYS A 22 2.73 -19.55 12.46
C LYS A 22 2.29 -19.99 11.08
N LEU A 23 1.39 -19.21 10.47
CA LEU A 23 0.96 -19.44 9.10
C LEU A 23 1.87 -18.67 8.14
N SER A 24 2.54 -19.41 7.25
CA SER A 24 3.34 -18.83 6.16
C SER A 24 2.52 -18.63 4.88
N VAL A 25 1.40 -19.37 4.75
CA VAL A 25 0.43 -19.24 3.66
C VAL A 25 -0.91 -18.88 4.29
N THR A 26 -1.45 -17.74 3.88
CA THR A 26 -2.72 -17.20 4.39
C THR A 26 -3.86 -17.32 3.40
N TYR A 27 -3.59 -17.76 2.17
CA TYR A 27 -4.59 -18.04 1.16
C TYR A 27 -4.11 -19.13 0.17
N PRO A 28 -4.89 -20.24 -0.01
CA PRO A 28 -5.98 -20.63 0.86
C PRO A 28 -5.51 -21.00 2.27
N LEU A 29 -6.39 -20.78 3.27
CA LEU A 29 -6.04 -21.12 4.66
C LEU A 29 -5.93 -22.64 4.85
N PRO A 30 -4.90 -23.15 5.56
CA PRO A 30 -4.77 -24.56 5.90
C PRO A 30 -5.68 -24.91 7.08
N LEU A 31 -7.01 -24.93 6.83
CA LEU A 31 -8.04 -25.05 7.87
C LEU A 31 -7.93 -26.31 8.72
N ASN A 32 -7.48 -27.43 8.15
CA ASN A 32 -7.29 -28.67 8.92
C ASN A 32 -6.19 -28.49 9.97
N LEU A 33 -5.06 -27.94 9.59
CA LEU A 33 -3.95 -27.65 10.50
C LEU A 33 -4.37 -26.65 11.61
N ILE A 34 -5.14 -25.64 11.26
CA ILE A 34 -5.67 -24.64 12.20
C ILE A 34 -6.64 -25.30 13.19
N ARG A 35 -7.51 -26.17 12.72
CA ARG A 35 -8.45 -26.93 13.56
C ARG A 35 -7.73 -27.82 14.55
N GLU A 36 -6.82 -28.65 14.08
CA GLU A 36 -6.01 -29.53 14.93
C GLU A 36 -5.25 -28.76 16.01
N PHE A 37 -4.69 -27.60 15.64
CA PHE A 37 -4.00 -26.71 16.59
C PHE A 37 -4.98 -26.13 17.62
N ALA A 38 -6.11 -25.58 17.19
CA ALA A 38 -7.10 -24.97 18.09
C ALA A 38 -7.69 -26.00 19.07
N GLU A 39 -7.96 -27.22 18.62
CA GLU A 39 -8.48 -28.32 19.45
C GLU A 39 -7.43 -28.86 20.45
N SER A 40 -6.15 -28.59 20.22
CA SER A 40 -5.04 -29.06 21.08
C SER A 40 -4.70 -28.11 22.24
N VAL A 41 -5.44 -26.99 22.38
CA VAL A 41 -5.20 -25.95 23.40
C VAL A 41 -6.53 -25.55 24.05
N GLU A 42 -6.49 -25.09 25.28
CA GLU A 42 -7.67 -24.61 25.99
C GLU A 42 -8.18 -23.26 25.43
N ARG A 43 -7.25 -22.44 24.97
CA ARG A 43 -7.54 -21.09 24.43
C ARG A 43 -6.69 -20.83 23.19
N CYS A 44 -7.32 -20.47 22.09
CA CYS A 44 -6.63 -20.14 20.84
C CYS A 44 -6.95 -18.70 20.43
N ILE A 45 -5.94 -17.84 20.34
CA ILE A 45 -6.09 -16.42 19.98
C ILE A 45 -5.41 -16.17 18.64
N VAL A 46 -6.13 -15.54 17.70
CA VAL A 46 -5.58 -15.10 16.43
C VAL A 46 -4.91 -13.73 16.61
N ILE A 47 -3.62 -13.66 16.32
CA ILE A 47 -2.82 -12.43 16.36
C ILE A 47 -2.44 -12.06 14.94
N GLU A 48 -3.07 -11.04 14.41
CA GLU A 48 -2.85 -10.50 13.05
C GLU A 48 -2.88 -8.97 13.07
N GLU A 49 -2.16 -8.32 12.17
CA GLU A 49 -2.19 -6.86 11.99
C GLU A 49 -3.26 -6.47 10.96
N GLY A 50 -3.78 -5.25 11.08
CA GLY A 50 -4.77 -4.71 10.15
C GLY A 50 -6.17 -5.30 10.33
N ASP A 51 -6.86 -5.60 9.24
CA ASP A 51 -8.20 -6.16 9.28
C ASP A 51 -8.20 -7.63 9.77
N PRO A 52 -9.27 -8.07 10.47
CA PRO A 52 -9.32 -9.40 11.09
C PRO A 52 -9.63 -10.52 10.08
N CYS A 53 -8.91 -10.56 8.95
CA CYS A 53 -9.16 -11.48 7.84
C CYS A 53 -8.96 -12.96 8.22
N LEU A 54 -7.90 -13.27 8.97
CA LEU A 54 -7.65 -14.63 9.43
C LEU A 54 -8.69 -15.05 10.46
N PHE A 55 -8.94 -14.20 11.45
CA PHE A 55 -9.92 -14.46 12.51
C PHE A 55 -11.31 -14.72 11.93
N GLU A 56 -11.79 -13.86 11.04
CA GLU A 56 -13.10 -14.00 10.41
C GLU A 56 -13.20 -15.25 9.55
N SER A 57 -12.18 -15.54 8.74
CA SER A 57 -12.13 -16.72 7.88
C SER A 57 -12.11 -18.03 8.69
N ILE A 58 -11.33 -18.07 9.77
CA ILE A 58 -11.23 -19.22 10.66
C ILE A 58 -12.57 -19.45 11.38
N ARG A 59 -13.20 -18.40 11.87
CA ARG A 59 -14.53 -18.50 12.50
C ARG A 59 -15.62 -18.91 11.51
N ALA A 60 -15.58 -18.38 10.29
CA ALA A 60 -16.51 -18.79 9.23
C ALA A 60 -16.39 -20.28 8.89
N ALA A 61 -15.20 -20.89 9.07
CA ALA A 61 -14.98 -22.32 8.93
C ALA A 61 -15.41 -23.15 10.16
N GLY A 62 -16.08 -22.53 11.15
CA GLY A 62 -16.58 -23.20 12.36
C GLY A 62 -15.50 -23.61 13.37
N ILE A 63 -14.33 -22.96 13.34
CA ILE A 63 -13.24 -23.21 14.29
C ILE A 63 -13.34 -22.21 15.45
N ALA A 64 -13.33 -22.70 16.68
CA ALA A 64 -13.41 -21.86 17.87
C ALA A 64 -12.07 -21.15 18.13
N VAL A 65 -12.05 -19.85 17.89
CA VAL A 65 -10.91 -18.98 18.16
C VAL A 65 -11.37 -17.63 18.70
N GLU A 66 -10.50 -16.97 19.45
CA GLU A 66 -10.67 -15.58 19.87
C GLU A 66 -9.89 -14.65 18.94
N GLY A 67 -10.43 -13.45 18.72
CA GLY A 67 -9.70 -12.37 18.05
C GLY A 67 -9.07 -11.41 19.07
N ARG A 68 -8.20 -10.52 18.60
CA ARG A 68 -7.72 -9.41 19.42
C ARG A 68 -8.83 -8.39 19.67
N PRO A 69 -8.78 -7.64 20.78
CA PRO A 69 -9.67 -6.49 20.99
C PRO A 69 -9.55 -5.45 19.87
N GLU A 70 -10.65 -4.80 19.51
CA GLU A 70 -10.74 -3.84 18.39
C GLU A 70 -9.74 -2.68 18.50
N MET A 71 -9.41 -2.24 19.71
CA MET A 71 -8.44 -1.18 19.92
C MET A 71 -7.03 -1.49 19.39
N TYR A 72 -6.70 -2.78 19.19
CA TYR A 72 -5.43 -3.22 18.62
C TYR A 72 -5.47 -3.48 17.12
N ARG A 73 -6.53 -3.06 16.43
CA ARG A 73 -6.69 -3.25 14.98
C ARG A 73 -5.61 -2.50 14.20
N PHE A 74 -5.30 -1.28 14.61
CA PHE A 74 -4.34 -0.43 13.92
C PHE A 74 -3.05 -0.26 14.72
N GLY A 75 -1.95 -0.09 13.98
CA GLY A 75 -0.61 0.06 14.53
C GLY A 75 0.13 -1.27 14.66
N GLU A 76 1.42 -1.18 14.92
CA GLU A 76 2.32 -2.33 15.02
C GLU A 76 2.00 -3.20 16.24
N LEU A 77 1.93 -4.51 16.06
CA LEU A 77 1.82 -5.48 17.15
C LEU A 77 3.19 -5.81 17.74
N ASN A 78 3.76 -4.86 18.49
CA ASN A 78 4.98 -5.06 19.24
C ASN A 78 4.79 -6.00 20.45
N VAL A 79 5.88 -6.34 21.14
CA VAL A 79 5.87 -7.29 22.27
C VAL A 79 4.86 -6.87 23.35
N GLU A 80 4.81 -5.60 23.70
CA GLU A 80 3.93 -5.09 24.74
C GLU A 80 2.45 -5.21 24.36
N ARG A 81 2.11 -4.83 23.13
CA ARG A 81 0.73 -4.99 22.62
C ARG A 81 0.30 -6.45 22.60
N VAL A 82 1.20 -7.35 22.19
CA VAL A 82 0.89 -8.79 22.20
C VAL A 82 0.65 -9.28 23.62
N ARG A 83 1.44 -8.86 24.62
CA ARG A 83 1.18 -9.18 26.05
C ARG A 83 -0.18 -8.72 26.50
N ARG A 84 -0.55 -7.48 26.19
CA ARG A 84 -1.84 -6.90 26.52
C ARG A 84 -3.02 -7.63 25.87
N ILE A 85 -2.88 -8.00 24.60
CA ILE A 85 -3.88 -8.82 23.89
C ILE A 85 -4.07 -10.17 24.58
N LEU A 86 -2.98 -10.86 24.91
CA LEU A 86 -3.03 -12.16 25.58
C LEU A 86 -3.65 -12.07 26.99
N ALA A 87 -3.42 -10.96 27.68
CA ALA A 87 -4.02 -10.66 28.97
C ALA A 87 -5.47 -10.16 28.89
N GLY A 88 -5.99 -9.86 27.69
CA GLY A 88 -7.30 -9.22 27.52
C GLY A 88 -7.35 -7.77 28.02
N ASP A 89 -6.18 -7.10 28.15
CA ASP A 89 -6.09 -5.73 28.61
C ASP A 89 -6.57 -4.76 27.56
N THR A 90 -7.63 -4.04 27.86
CA THR A 90 -8.23 -2.99 27.02
C THR A 90 -8.07 -1.59 27.62
N SER A 91 -7.18 -1.41 28.62
CA SER A 91 -6.88 -0.10 29.15
C SER A 91 -6.26 0.82 28.09
N PRO A 92 -6.43 2.15 28.18
CA PRO A 92 -5.89 3.09 27.20
C PRO A 92 -4.37 2.91 27.00
N GLU A 93 -3.92 2.98 25.75
CA GLU A 93 -2.50 2.97 25.41
C GLU A 93 -1.93 4.40 25.46
N PHE A 94 -0.66 4.50 25.80
CA PHE A 94 0.09 5.72 25.53
C PHE A 94 0.21 5.91 24.02
N VAL A 95 -0.41 6.98 23.50
CA VAL A 95 -0.28 7.39 22.11
C VAL A 95 0.86 8.41 22.03
N PRO A 96 2.00 8.07 21.43
CA PRO A 96 3.07 9.03 21.25
C PRO A 96 2.58 10.21 20.41
N PRO A 97 3.11 11.42 20.65
CA PRO A 97 2.76 12.59 19.84
C PRO A 97 3.05 12.30 18.37
N LYS A 98 2.15 12.76 17.49
CA LYS A 98 2.32 12.60 16.04
C LYS A 98 3.66 13.21 15.62
N GLY A 99 4.49 12.44 14.95
CA GLY A 99 5.73 12.93 14.33
C GLY A 99 5.43 13.93 13.20
N LYS A 100 6.50 14.50 12.63
CA LYS A 100 6.38 15.36 11.44
C LYS A 100 5.74 14.56 10.32
N PRO A 101 4.72 15.10 9.62
CA PRO A 101 4.15 14.42 8.45
C PRO A 101 5.23 14.14 7.40
N PRO A 102 5.11 13.08 6.62
CA PRO A 102 6.01 12.86 5.49
C PRO A 102 5.86 14.00 4.49
N GLU A 103 6.97 14.34 3.84
CA GLU A 103 7.01 15.40 2.81
C GLU A 103 7.93 14.99 1.66
N LEU A 104 7.73 15.59 0.48
CA LEU A 104 8.68 15.46 -0.62
C LEU A 104 10.04 16.01 -0.22
N CYS A 105 11.12 15.31 -0.58
CA CYS A 105 12.49 15.69 -0.26
C CYS A 105 12.79 17.14 -0.66
N LYS A 106 13.70 17.78 0.06
CA LYS A 106 14.19 19.12 -0.31
C LYS A 106 14.88 19.05 -1.69
N GLY A 107 14.46 19.90 -2.61
CA GLY A 107 14.98 19.92 -3.98
C GLY A 107 14.44 18.83 -4.91
N CYS A 108 13.45 18.05 -4.47
CA CYS A 108 12.80 17.04 -5.31
C CYS A 108 12.10 17.71 -6.52
N PRO A 109 12.32 17.26 -7.77
CA PRO A 109 11.70 17.87 -8.95
C PRO A 109 10.16 17.72 -8.96
N HIS A 110 9.62 16.70 -8.31
CA HIS A 110 8.17 16.54 -8.17
C HIS A 110 7.48 17.74 -7.50
N ARG A 111 8.19 18.47 -6.63
CA ARG A 111 7.67 19.68 -5.97
C ARG A 111 7.23 20.74 -6.99
N THR A 112 8.04 20.97 -8.03
CA THR A 112 7.70 21.92 -9.09
C THR A 112 6.47 21.47 -9.88
N VAL A 113 6.38 20.17 -10.19
CA VAL A 113 5.23 19.63 -10.92
C VAL A 113 3.95 19.84 -10.14
N PHE A 114 3.92 19.50 -8.84
CA PHE A 114 2.72 19.67 -8.02
C PHE A 114 2.37 21.14 -7.76
N GLN A 115 3.38 22.03 -7.70
CA GLN A 115 3.10 23.46 -7.64
C GLN A 115 2.37 23.93 -8.90
N VAL A 116 2.83 23.52 -10.09
CA VAL A 116 2.17 23.88 -11.35
C VAL A 116 0.76 23.32 -11.44
N LEU A 117 0.56 22.05 -11.06
CA LEU A 117 -0.78 21.44 -11.05
C LEU A 117 -1.74 22.14 -10.10
N HIS A 118 -1.25 22.56 -8.93
CA HIS A 118 -2.02 23.38 -7.99
C HIS A 118 -2.38 24.74 -8.57
N ASP A 119 -1.40 25.46 -9.12
CA ASP A 119 -1.60 26.83 -9.66
C ASP A 119 -2.53 26.84 -10.88
N MET A 120 -2.56 25.74 -11.65
CA MET A 120 -3.46 25.53 -12.78
C MET A 120 -4.85 25.03 -12.37
N ASP A 121 -5.10 24.80 -11.08
CA ASP A 121 -6.34 24.24 -10.56
C ASP A 121 -6.73 22.92 -11.26
N CYS A 122 -5.74 22.03 -11.47
CA CYS A 122 -5.97 20.72 -12.08
C CYS A 122 -6.73 19.79 -11.15
N ILE A 123 -7.54 18.89 -11.72
CA ILE A 123 -8.10 17.73 -11.02
C ILE A 123 -7.14 16.57 -11.27
N VAL A 124 -6.43 16.16 -10.22
CA VAL A 124 -5.33 15.21 -10.36
C VAL A 124 -5.72 13.80 -9.93
N ALA A 125 -5.80 12.91 -10.92
CA ALA A 125 -5.83 11.47 -10.67
C ALA A 125 -4.40 10.97 -10.46
N GLY A 126 -4.01 10.80 -9.20
CA GLY A 126 -2.66 10.39 -8.80
C GLY A 126 -2.52 8.88 -8.65
N ASP A 127 -1.29 8.46 -8.50
CA ASP A 127 -0.89 7.06 -8.35
C ASP A 127 0.02 6.86 -7.13
N ILE A 128 0.52 5.65 -6.92
CA ILE A 128 1.30 5.25 -5.76
C ILE A 128 2.79 5.46 -5.99
N GLY A 129 3.41 6.32 -5.19
CA GLY A 129 4.84 6.62 -5.23
C GLY A 129 5.20 7.83 -4.37
N CYS A 130 6.43 8.33 -4.43
CA CYS A 130 6.83 9.57 -3.73
C CYS A 130 5.91 10.74 -4.06
N TYR A 131 5.43 10.81 -5.28
CA TYR A 131 4.51 11.83 -5.75
C TYR A 131 3.11 11.78 -5.10
N THR A 132 2.72 10.67 -4.46
CA THR A 132 1.50 10.63 -3.62
C THR A 132 1.54 11.70 -2.53
N LEU A 133 2.74 12.10 -2.09
CA LEU A 133 2.91 13.18 -1.11
C LEU A 133 2.47 14.56 -1.64
N GLY A 134 2.20 14.70 -2.92
CA GLY A 134 1.56 15.90 -3.50
C GLY A 134 0.15 16.17 -2.97
N VAL A 135 -0.50 15.18 -2.33
CA VAL A 135 -1.79 15.37 -1.62
C VAL A 135 -1.65 16.25 -0.37
N LEU A 136 -0.44 16.30 0.21
CA LEU A 136 -0.19 17.02 1.45
C LEU A 136 0.19 18.49 1.20
N PRO A 137 -0.01 19.38 2.19
CA PRO A 137 0.52 20.73 2.14
C PRO A 137 2.05 20.73 1.88
N PRO A 138 2.57 21.73 1.17
CA PRO A 138 1.89 22.94 0.67
C PRO A 138 1.14 22.76 -0.65
N PHE A 139 1.29 21.64 -1.33
CA PHE A 139 0.78 21.45 -2.69
C PHE A 139 -0.73 21.21 -2.72
N THR A 140 -1.23 20.25 -1.92
CA THR A 140 -2.64 19.83 -1.93
C THR A 140 -3.20 19.64 -3.35
N ALA A 141 -2.40 19.05 -4.22
CA ALA A 141 -2.61 18.98 -5.67
C ALA A 141 -2.82 17.53 -6.14
N MET A 142 -3.52 16.73 -5.37
CA MET A 142 -3.91 15.37 -5.75
C MET A 142 -5.30 15.07 -5.19
N ASP A 143 -6.25 14.69 -6.06
CA ASP A 143 -7.64 14.48 -5.70
C ASP A 143 -7.98 13.01 -5.49
N THR A 144 -7.34 12.11 -6.22
CA THR A 144 -7.55 10.66 -6.09
C THR A 144 -6.25 9.89 -6.07
N CYS A 145 -6.23 8.80 -5.29
CA CYS A 145 -5.16 7.81 -5.27
C CYS A 145 -5.75 6.47 -4.81
N VAL A 146 -5.77 5.46 -5.69
CA VAL A 146 -6.45 4.17 -5.44
C VAL A 146 -5.45 3.04 -5.26
N CYS A 147 -4.74 2.65 -6.33
CA CYS A 147 -3.74 1.60 -6.30
C CYS A 147 -2.72 1.82 -7.43
N MET A 148 -1.62 1.06 -7.43
CA MET A 148 -0.58 1.17 -8.47
C MET A 148 -1.16 0.97 -9.87
N GLY A 149 -0.96 1.96 -10.75
CA GLY A 149 -1.39 1.96 -12.14
C GLY A 149 -2.81 2.47 -12.39
N ALA A 150 -3.59 2.78 -11.36
CA ALA A 150 -4.98 3.18 -11.50
C ALA A 150 -5.18 4.64 -11.95
N SER A 151 -4.18 5.50 -11.83
CA SER A 151 -4.33 6.95 -12.12
C SER A 151 -4.85 7.23 -13.52
N ILE A 152 -4.35 6.49 -14.52
CA ILE A 152 -4.74 6.71 -15.92
C ILE A 152 -6.21 6.34 -16.14
N THR A 153 -6.64 5.18 -15.65
CA THR A 153 -8.04 4.72 -15.80
C THR A 153 -9.02 5.51 -14.96
N VAL A 154 -8.63 5.93 -13.76
CA VAL A 154 -9.45 6.83 -12.92
C VAL A 154 -9.60 8.19 -13.60
N GLY A 155 -8.50 8.79 -14.07
CA GLY A 155 -8.54 10.04 -14.80
C GLY A 155 -9.35 9.95 -16.09
N LEU A 156 -9.22 8.85 -16.84
CA LEU A 156 -10.03 8.58 -18.03
C LEU A 156 -11.51 8.52 -17.68
N GLY A 157 -11.89 7.78 -16.65
CA GLY A 157 -13.28 7.71 -16.18
C GLY A 157 -13.82 9.08 -15.76
N LEU A 158 -13.04 9.88 -15.04
CA LEU A 158 -13.43 11.25 -14.68
C LEU A 158 -13.67 12.12 -15.92
N ARG A 159 -12.84 12.00 -16.96
CA ARG A 159 -13.02 12.73 -18.22
C ARG A 159 -14.28 12.37 -18.97
N HIS A 160 -14.77 11.15 -18.83
CA HIS A 160 -16.01 10.71 -19.45
C HIS A 160 -17.27 11.17 -18.70
N VAL A 161 -17.20 11.35 -17.39
CA VAL A 161 -18.39 11.60 -16.56
C VAL A 161 -18.54 13.04 -16.09
N LEU A 162 -17.45 13.80 -16.01
CA LEU A 162 -17.49 15.19 -15.57
C LEU A 162 -17.99 16.13 -16.68
N PRO A 163 -18.61 17.26 -16.32
CA PRO A 163 -18.89 18.33 -17.27
C PRO A 163 -17.62 18.76 -18.00
N GLU A 164 -17.72 19.13 -19.28
CA GLU A 164 -16.58 19.40 -20.16
C GLU A 164 -15.53 20.35 -19.54
N ALA A 165 -15.97 21.43 -18.91
CA ALA A 165 -15.07 22.40 -18.27
C ALA A 165 -14.23 21.79 -17.15
N GLN A 166 -14.77 20.85 -16.37
CA GLN A 166 -14.04 20.12 -15.34
C GLN A 166 -13.22 18.98 -15.95
N ALA A 167 -13.77 18.25 -16.91
CA ALA A 167 -13.07 17.18 -17.60
C ALA A 167 -11.75 17.65 -18.22
N ARG A 168 -11.72 18.87 -18.82
CA ARG A 168 -10.51 19.47 -19.40
C ARG A 168 -9.40 19.73 -18.37
N ARG A 169 -9.73 19.81 -17.09
CA ARG A 169 -8.78 20.02 -15.99
C ARG A 169 -8.23 18.72 -15.42
N VAL A 170 -8.80 17.55 -15.78
CA VAL A 170 -8.34 16.26 -15.28
C VAL A 170 -6.97 15.90 -15.88
N VAL A 171 -6.02 15.57 -15.02
CA VAL A 171 -4.67 15.11 -15.37
C VAL A 171 -4.36 13.85 -14.60
N SER A 172 -3.85 12.84 -15.27
CA SER A 172 -3.29 11.66 -14.58
C SER A 172 -1.81 11.84 -14.31
N VAL A 173 -1.37 11.51 -13.09
CA VAL A 173 0.04 11.60 -12.68
C VAL A 173 0.49 10.21 -12.23
N ILE A 174 1.57 9.71 -12.83
CA ILE A 174 2.10 8.37 -12.57
C ILE A 174 3.64 8.40 -12.63
N GLY A 175 4.30 7.59 -11.80
CA GLY A 175 5.75 7.41 -11.89
C GLY A 175 6.13 6.37 -12.95
N ASP A 176 7.37 6.44 -13.42
CA ASP A 176 7.98 5.55 -14.40
C ASP A 176 7.86 4.06 -14.01
N GLY A 177 8.28 3.70 -12.81
CA GLY A 177 8.18 2.32 -12.32
C GLY A 177 6.73 1.83 -12.22
N THR A 178 5.82 2.69 -11.76
CA THR A 178 4.40 2.36 -11.63
C THR A 178 3.72 2.22 -12.99
N LEU A 179 4.09 3.04 -13.97
CA LEU A 179 3.59 2.93 -15.34
C LEU A 179 3.91 1.56 -15.92
N ILE A 180 5.16 1.13 -15.82
CA ILE A 180 5.58 -0.18 -16.34
C ILE A 180 4.96 -1.33 -15.55
N HIS A 181 4.83 -1.18 -14.23
CA HIS A 181 4.24 -2.21 -13.37
C HIS A 181 2.79 -2.55 -13.78
N SER A 182 1.95 -1.53 -13.97
CA SER A 182 0.50 -1.74 -14.21
C SER A 182 -0.22 -0.60 -14.92
N GLY A 183 0.43 0.53 -15.20
CA GLY A 183 -0.22 1.69 -15.82
C GLY A 183 -0.43 1.56 -17.34
N ILE A 184 0.35 0.71 -18.03
CA ILE A 184 0.28 0.54 -19.50
C ILE A 184 -1.12 0.16 -19.96
N THR A 185 -1.84 -0.68 -19.20
CA THR A 185 -3.22 -1.07 -19.53
C THR A 185 -4.17 0.12 -19.61
N GLY A 186 -3.94 1.14 -18.77
CA GLY A 186 -4.68 2.41 -18.83
C GLY A 186 -4.44 3.19 -20.12
N LEU A 187 -3.22 3.16 -20.66
CA LEU A 187 -2.92 3.77 -21.98
C LEU A 187 -3.64 3.04 -23.11
N VAL A 188 -3.70 1.71 -23.04
CA VAL A 188 -4.45 0.91 -24.03
C VAL A 188 -5.92 1.29 -24.03
N GLU A 189 -6.54 1.40 -22.84
CA GLU A 189 -7.93 1.81 -22.71
C GLU A 189 -8.16 3.26 -23.20
N MET A 190 -7.22 4.15 -22.93
CA MET A 190 -7.27 5.54 -23.36
C MET A 190 -7.26 5.68 -24.91
N VAL A 191 -6.58 4.77 -25.60
CA VAL A 191 -6.59 4.70 -27.06
C VAL A 191 -7.89 4.08 -27.58
N TYR A 192 -8.39 3.06 -26.90
CA TYR A 192 -9.60 2.33 -27.29
C TYR A 192 -10.88 3.17 -27.05
N ASN A 193 -10.98 3.84 -25.91
CA ASN A 193 -12.09 4.71 -25.52
C ASN A 193 -11.62 6.15 -25.27
N PRO A 194 -11.19 6.90 -26.31
CA PRO A 194 -10.67 8.24 -26.12
C PRO A 194 -11.77 9.19 -25.64
N PRO A 195 -11.53 10.02 -24.60
CA PRO A 195 -12.48 11.04 -24.20
C PRO A 195 -12.47 12.19 -25.20
N THR A 196 -13.62 12.81 -25.43
CA THR A 196 -13.78 13.95 -26.37
C THR A 196 -12.91 15.15 -26.00
N THR A 197 -12.55 15.28 -24.73
CA THR A 197 -11.71 16.39 -24.20
C THR A 197 -10.21 16.11 -24.31
N GLY A 198 -9.80 14.95 -24.85
CA GLY A 198 -8.43 14.47 -24.74
C GLY A 198 -8.09 14.06 -23.29
N HIS A 199 -6.87 13.53 -23.05
CA HIS A 199 -6.40 13.19 -21.71
C HIS A 199 -4.89 13.40 -21.63
N VAL A 200 -4.46 14.11 -20.58
CA VAL A 200 -3.03 14.31 -20.30
C VAL A 200 -2.59 13.34 -19.23
N VAL A 201 -1.51 12.60 -19.52
CA VAL A 201 -0.83 11.72 -18.57
C VAL A 201 0.57 12.29 -18.34
N LEU A 202 0.88 12.64 -17.11
CA LEU A 202 2.22 13.09 -16.69
C LEU A 202 2.98 11.90 -16.11
N ILE A 203 4.01 11.46 -16.82
CA ILE A 203 4.92 10.43 -16.34
C ILE A 203 6.06 11.12 -15.60
N LEU A 204 6.20 10.85 -14.31
CA LEU A 204 7.27 11.37 -13.48
C LEU A 204 8.43 10.37 -13.47
N ASP A 205 9.32 10.52 -14.45
CA ASP A 205 10.50 9.67 -14.61
C ASP A 205 11.66 10.18 -13.75
N ASN A 206 12.02 9.40 -12.75
CA ASN A 206 13.21 9.62 -11.92
C ASN A 206 14.22 8.46 -12.00
N GLY A 207 13.99 7.50 -12.89
CA GLY A 207 14.85 6.35 -13.14
C GLY A 207 14.91 5.36 -11.99
N THR A 208 13.91 5.32 -11.08
CA THR A 208 13.91 4.37 -9.96
C THR A 208 12.57 4.30 -9.25
N THR A 209 12.25 3.17 -8.64
CA THR A 209 11.17 3.05 -7.66
C THR A 209 11.68 3.50 -6.29
N ALA A 210 11.65 4.82 -6.06
CA ALA A 210 12.37 5.46 -4.96
C ALA A 210 11.79 5.20 -3.57
N MET A 211 10.46 5.28 -3.40
CA MET A 211 9.79 5.29 -2.09
C MET A 211 10.08 4.02 -1.27
N THR A 212 10.17 2.88 -1.89
CA THR A 212 10.33 1.58 -1.24
C THR A 212 11.78 1.09 -1.16
N GLY A 213 12.75 1.90 -1.60
CA GLY A 213 14.17 1.61 -1.42
C GLY A 213 15.02 1.64 -2.68
N LEU A 214 14.70 2.50 -3.64
CA LEU A 214 15.48 2.71 -4.87
C LEU A 214 15.60 1.42 -5.71
N GLN A 215 14.49 0.73 -5.92
CA GLN A 215 14.50 -0.51 -6.70
C GLN A 215 14.59 -0.24 -8.19
N GLU A 216 15.26 -1.16 -8.88
CA GLU A 216 15.30 -1.22 -10.33
C GLU A 216 13.93 -1.64 -10.90
N HIS A 217 13.63 -1.18 -12.10
CA HIS A 217 12.46 -1.57 -12.87
C HIS A 217 12.84 -1.60 -14.38
N PRO A 218 12.01 -2.16 -15.26
CA PRO A 218 12.41 -2.31 -16.67
C PRO A 218 12.83 -1.02 -17.41
N GLY A 219 12.38 0.15 -16.95
CA GLY A 219 12.80 1.46 -17.49
C GLY A 219 14.18 1.92 -17.03
N THR A 220 14.83 1.24 -16.06
CA THR A 220 16.17 1.64 -15.60
C THR A 220 17.30 1.04 -16.44
N GLY A 221 17.02 0.01 -17.25
CA GLY A 221 18.03 -0.74 -17.98
C GLY A 221 18.93 -1.60 -17.11
N ARG A 222 18.48 -1.91 -15.88
CA ARG A 222 19.18 -2.76 -14.91
C ARG A 222 18.28 -3.86 -14.37
N SER A 223 18.85 -5.03 -14.14
CA SER A 223 18.21 -6.15 -13.47
C SER A 223 18.32 -6.03 -11.95
N LEU A 224 17.69 -6.98 -11.23
CA LEU A 224 17.66 -6.97 -9.74
C LEU A 224 19.04 -7.12 -9.09
N ASP A 225 20.04 -7.62 -9.80
CA ASP A 225 21.45 -7.71 -9.37
C ASP A 225 22.29 -6.51 -9.82
N HIS A 226 21.62 -5.47 -10.35
CA HIS A 226 22.20 -4.24 -10.90
C HIS A 226 23.07 -4.43 -12.17
N SER A 227 23.03 -5.61 -12.79
CA SER A 227 23.67 -5.82 -14.10
C SER A 227 22.90 -5.09 -15.21
N GLN A 228 23.60 -4.71 -16.28
CA GLN A 228 22.94 -4.07 -17.44
C GLN A 228 22.04 -5.06 -18.18
N THR A 229 20.87 -4.57 -18.59
CA THR A 229 19.90 -5.32 -19.37
C THR A 229 19.17 -4.40 -20.35
N ASN A 230 18.24 -4.94 -21.14
CA ASN A 230 17.41 -4.14 -22.04
C ASN A 230 16.57 -3.13 -21.26
N GLN A 231 16.53 -1.90 -21.74
CA GLN A 231 15.72 -0.83 -21.20
C GLN A 231 14.43 -0.68 -22.00
N VAL A 232 13.32 -0.55 -21.29
CA VAL A 232 12.04 -0.13 -21.88
C VAL A 232 12.06 1.39 -22.00
N SER A 233 11.92 1.93 -23.21
CA SER A 233 11.76 3.36 -23.46
C SER A 233 10.31 3.78 -23.28
N PHE A 234 10.09 5.01 -22.80
CA PHE A 234 8.78 5.66 -22.73
C PHE A 234 8.48 6.50 -23.99
N GLU A 235 9.41 6.53 -24.96
CA GLU A 235 9.29 7.21 -26.24
C GLU A 235 8.69 6.30 -27.32
#